data_62787dc8b9f93d0b32132b776551c8f3
#
_entry.id   62787dc8b9f93d0b32132b776551c8f3
#
_cell.length_a   1.000
_cell.length_b   1.000
_cell.length_c   1.000
_cell.angle_alpha   90.00
_cell.angle_beta   90.00
_cell.angle_gamma   90.00
#
_symmetry.space_group_name_H-M   'P 1'
#
loop_
_entity.id
_entity.type
_entity.pdbx_description
1 polymer ?
#
loop_
_entity_poly.entity_id
_entity_poly.type
_entity_poly.pdbx_seq_one_letter_code
_entity_poly.pdbx_strand_id
1 'polypeptide(L)'
;QFIESRGMKDIAFSDITEEFAESFKVFLKKELGHRNGHVNHCLCWLNRLIYIAVDREVLRANPIEDVAYERKEAPKLRHISRSELKRMMETPLPDPMMELARRTFIFSSLTGLAYADTRALHPRHIGTTSEGRRYIRIRRAKTDVEAFIPLHPIAGQILDLYNTTDDDRPVFPLPVRDVLWYEVHGMGVALGMKENLSYHMARHSFGTLTLTAGIP
;
A
#
# COMPACT_ATOMS: atom_id res chain seq x y z
N GLN A 1 4.21 11.50 -23.75
CA GLN A 1 5.50 12.10 -23.36
C GLN A 1 6.69 11.54 -24.16
N PHE A 2 7.05 10.22 -24.08
CA PHE A 2 8.21 9.69 -24.81
C PHE A 2 8.07 9.80 -26.32
N ILE A 3 6.96 9.39 -26.89
CA ILE A 3 6.64 9.50 -28.31
C ILE A 3 6.60 10.98 -28.73
N GLU A 4 5.98 11.83 -27.95
CA GLU A 4 5.92 13.28 -28.15
C GLU A 4 7.30 13.94 -28.10
N SER A 5 8.18 13.53 -27.17
CA SER A 5 9.57 14.04 -27.08
C SER A 5 10.39 13.75 -28.33
N ARG A 6 9.97 12.76 -29.14
CA ARG A 6 10.55 12.43 -30.44
C ARG A 6 9.84 13.12 -31.61
N GLY A 7 8.91 14.05 -31.34
CA GLY A 7 8.15 14.76 -32.36
C GLY A 7 7.08 13.91 -33.08
N MET A 8 6.74 12.76 -32.52
CA MET A 8 5.71 11.85 -33.05
C MET A 8 4.41 11.96 -32.25
N LYS A 9 3.28 11.80 -32.92
CA LYS A 9 1.96 11.76 -32.26
C LYS A 9 1.56 10.32 -31.89
N ASP A 10 2.02 9.35 -32.66
CA ASP A 10 1.74 7.93 -32.48
C ASP A 10 2.88 7.10 -33.05
N ILE A 11 2.89 5.79 -32.75
CA ILE A 11 3.87 4.83 -33.24
C ILE A 11 3.18 3.52 -33.63
N ALA A 12 3.54 2.95 -34.76
CA ALA A 12 3.06 1.65 -35.15
C ALA A 12 3.71 0.54 -34.29
N PHE A 13 3.00 -0.55 -34.04
CA PHE A 13 3.58 -1.69 -33.31
C PHE A 13 4.82 -2.28 -34.01
N SER A 14 4.88 -2.21 -35.34
CA SER A 14 6.04 -2.63 -36.13
C SER A 14 7.31 -1.85 -35.83
N ASP A 15 7.19 -0.61 -35.37
CA ASP A 15 8.30 0.30 -35.08
C ASP A 15 8.78 0.21 -33.63
N ILE A 16 8.10 -0.57 -32.82
CA ILE A 16 8.52 -0.87 -31.43
C ILE A 16 9.56 -1.99 -31.49
N THR A 17 10.81 -1.61 -31.57
CA THR A 17 11.96 -2.50 -31.58
C THR A 17 12.63 -2.59 -30.21
N GLU A 18 13.62 -3.47 -30.06
CA GLU A 18 14.48 -3.52 -28.88
C GLU A 18 15.16 -2.16 -28.64
N GLU A 19 15.67 -1.50 -29.69
CA GLU A 19 16.29 -0.16 -29.61
C GLU A 19 15.29 0.89 -29.12
N PHE A 20 14.03 0.82 -29.56
CA PHE A 20 12.97 1.68 -29.06
C PHE A 20 12.78 1.47 -27.54
N ALA A 21 12.71 0.25 -27.07
CA ALA A 21 12.50 -0.08 -25.65
C ALA A 21 13.71 0.36 -24.80
N GLU A 22 14.93 0.19 -25.28
CA GLU A 22 16.14 0.68 -24.59
C GLU A 22 16.16 2.23 -24.53
N SER A 23 15.80 2.90 -25.60
CA SER A 23 15.66 4.35 -25.63
C SER A 23 14.58 4.84 -24.69
N PHE A 24 13.47 4.10 -24.58
CA PHE A 24 12.40 4.40 -23.62
C PHE A 24 12.87 4.26 -22.18
N LYS A 25 13.65 3.23 -21.85
CA LYS A 25 14.29 3.09 -20.53
C LYS A 25 15.17 4.29 -20.20
N VAL A 26 16.02 4.71 -21.15
CA VAL A 26 16.89 5.87 -20.97
C VAL A 26 16.10 7.14 -20.72
N PHE A 27 15.04 7.38 -21.48
CA PHE A 27 14.13 8.51 -21.28
C PHE A 27 13.50 8.51 -19.88
N LEU A 28 12.95 7.37 -19.44
CA LEU A 28 12.34 7.23 -18.12
C LEU A 28 13.35 7.54 -16.99
N LYS A 29 14.62 7.14 -17.16
CA LYS A 29 15.67 7.35 -16.16
C LYS A 29 16.25 8.74 -16.18
N LYS A 30 16.65 9.24 -17.35
CA LYS A 30 17.41 10.48 -17.48
C LYS A 30 16.52 11.72 -17.56
N GLU A 31 15.42 11.66 -18.31
CA GLU A 31 14.55 12.83 -18.49
C GLU A 31 13.50 12.94 -17.38
N LEU A 32 12.92 11.80 -16.96
CA LEU A 32 11.87 11.79 -15.94
C LEU A 32 12.38 11.44 -14.54
N GLY A 33 13.64 11.05 -14.36
CA GLY A 33 14.24 10.76 -13.06
C GLY A 33 13.62 9.53 -12.35
N HIS A 34 13.00 8.60 -13.10
CA HIS A 34 12.34 7.46 -12.50
C HIS A 34 13.33 6.42 -11.97
N ARG A 35 12.98 5.80 -10.85
CA ARG A 35 13.73 4.68 -10.26
C ARG A 35 13.52 3.40 -11.05
N ASN A 36 14.46 2.47 -10.93
CA ASN A 36 14.45 1.17 -11.63
C ASN A 36 13.13 0.40 -11.50
N GLY A 37 12.52 0.41 -10.31
CA GLY A 37 11.22 -0.25 -10.10
C GLY A 37 10.09 0.33 -10.97
N HIS A 38 10.06 1.65 -11.17
CA HIS A 38 9.06 2.30 -12.03
C HIS A 38 9.36 2.06 -13.51
N VAL A 39 10.64 2.14 -13.90
CA VAL A 39 11.09 1.79 -15.27
C VAL A 39 10.65 0.38 -15.62
N ASN A 40 10.92 -0.60 -14.75
CA ASN A 40 10.49 -1.98 -14.94
C ASN A 40 8.97 -2.13 -15.05
N HIS A 41 8.21 -1.35 -14.27
CA HIS A 41 6.76 -1.35 -14.35
C HIS A 41 6.27 -0.84 -15.71
N CYS A 42 6.86 0.24 -16.23
CA CYS A 42 6.54 0.77 -17.56
C CYS A 42 6.89 -0.23 -18.67
N LEU A 43 8.06 -0.90 -18.57
CA LEU A 43 8.44 -1.97 -19.52
C LEU A 43 7.48 -3.16 -19.46
N CYS A 44 7.06 -3.56 -18.27
CA CYS A 44 6.08 -4.64 -18.10
C CYS A 44 4.74 -4.31 -18.80
N TRP A 45 4.27 -3.06 -18.69
CA TRP A 45 3.07 -2.61 -19.41
C TRP A 45 3.27 -2.57 -20.91
N LEU A 46 4.40 -2.06 -21.39
CA LEU A 46 4.73 -2.06 -22.82
C LEU A 46 4.77 -3.49 -23.37
N ASN A 47 5.47 -4.39 -22.67
CA ASN A 47 5.56 -5.81 -23.04
C ASN A 47 4.16 -6.48 -23.08
N ARG A 48 3.31 -6.18 -22.12
CA ARG A 48 1.92 -6.68 -22.09
C ARG A 48 1.11 -6.20 -23.30
N LEU A 49 1.26 -4.93 -23.69
CA LEU A 49 0.58 -4.39 -24.88
C LEU A 49 1.06 -5.09 -26.16
N ILE A 50 2.35 -5.37 -26.26
CA ILE A 50 2.91 -6.09 -27.41
C ILE A 50 2.41 -7.54 -27.46
N TYR A 51 2.33 -8.26 -26.33
CA TYR A 51 1.73 -9.58 -26.30
C TYR A 51 0.26 -9.58 -26.74
N ILE A 52 -0.50 -8.56 -26.38
CA ILE A 52 -1.89 -8.40 -26.88
C ILE A 52 -1.89 -8.21 -28.42
N ALA A 53 -0.91 -7.50 -28.97
CA ALA A 53 -0.77 -7.35 -30.43
C ALA A 53 -0.38 -8.67 -31.11
N VAL A 54 0.45 -9.49 -30.48
CA VAL A 54 0.79 -10.82 -30.95
C VAL A 54 -0.44 -11.76 -30.90
N ASP A 55 -1.17 -11.77 -29.79
CA ASP A 55 -2.39 -12.56 -29.61
C ASP A 55 -3.49 -12.19 -30.62
N ARG A 56 -3.48 -10.96 -31.10
CA ARG A 56 -4.38 -10.44 -32.15
C ARG A 56 -3.81 -10.55 -33.57
N GLU A 57 -2.73 -11.25 -33.74
CA GLU A 57 -2.04 -11.44 -35.03
C GLU A 57 -1.59 -10.14 -35.74
N VAL A 58 -1.49 -9.01 -34.98
CA VAL A 58 -0.92 -7.74 -35.48
C VAL A 58 0.60 -7.86 -35.59
N LEU A 59 1.24 -8.60 -34.68
CA LEU A 59 2.65 -8.93 -34.71
C LEU A 59 2.83 -10.46 -34.73
N ARG A 60 3.89 -10.93 -35.38
CA ARG A 60 4.23 -12.38 -35.43
C ARG A 60 4.90 -12.86 -34.14
N ALA A 61 5.68 -12.01 -33.48
CA ALA A 61 6.41 -12.29 -32.24
C ALA A 61 6.62 -10.98 -31.49
N ASN A 62 7.02 -11.09 -30.22
CA ASN A 62 7.31 -9.94 -29.39
C ASN A 62 8.74 -9.43 -29.68
N PRO A 63 8.91 -8.22 -30.25
CA PRO A 63 10.23 -7.71 -30.63
C PRO A 63 11.07 -7.20 -29.45
N ILE A 64 10.49 -7.13 -28.26
CA ILE A 64 11.18 -6.67 -27.03
C ILE A 64 11.23 -7.73 -25.92
N GLU A 65 11.03 -9.00 -26.28
CA GLU A 65 11.01 -10.10 -25.30
C GLU A 65 12.33 -10.20 -24.52
N ASP A 66 13.45 -9.99 -25.21
CA ASP A 66 14.81 -10.11 -24.65
C ASP A 66 15.31 -8.83 -23.98
N VAL A 67 14.52 -7.74 -23.96
CA VAL A 67 14.90 -6.49 -23.29
C VAL A 67 15.05 -6.70 -21.79
N ALA A 68 16.27 -6.55 -21.29
CA ALA A 68 16.58 -6.77 -19.89
C ALA A 68 15.90 -5.72 -18.98
N TYR A 69 15.29 -6.20 -17.91
CA TYR A 69 14.80 -5.34 -16.84
C TYR A 69 15.95 -4.74 -16.03
N GLU A 70 15.75 -3.54 -15.53
CA GLU A 70 16.69 -2.88 -14.64
C GLU A 70 16.86 -3.67 -13.33
N ARG A 71 18.07 -3.66 -12.76
CA ARG A 71 18.34 -4.30 -11.47
C ARG A 71 17.41 -3.74 -10.39
N LYS A 72 16.68 -4.62 -9.71
CA LYS A 72 15.81 -4.22 -8.60
C LYS A 72 16.64 -3.65 -7.45
N GLU A 73 16.31 -2.44 -7.03
CA GLU A 73 16.83 -1.89 -5.79
C GLU A 73 16.20 -2.62 -4.59
N ALA A 74 16.96 -2.82 -3.54
CA ALA A 74 16.42 -3.38 -2.31
C ALA A 74 15.30 -2.46 -1.78
N PRO A 75 14.11 -2.98 -1.47
CA PRO A 75 13.03 -2.17 -0.94
C PRO A 75 13.46 -1.57 0.41
N LYS A 76 13.40 -0.26 0.54
CA LYS A 76 13.51 0.39 1.86
C LYS A 76 12.21 0.11 2.62
N LEU A 77 12.21 -0.91 3.44
CA LEU A 77 11.09 -1.21 4.33
C LEU A 77 11.00 -0.11 5.39
N ARG A 78 10.04 0.79 5.21
CA ARG A 78 9.75 1.83 6.20
C ARG A 78 8.78 1.25 7.23
N HIS A 79 9.17 1.29 8.47
CA HIS A 79 8.36 0.91 9.62
C HIS A 79 8.64 1.86 10.78
N ILE A 80 7.74 1.95 11.73
CA ILE A 80 7.99 2.66 12.98
C ILE A 80 8.58 1.69 14.01
N SER A 81 9.45 2.21 14.85
CA SER A 81 10.04 1.48 15.97
C SER A 81 9.01 1.27 17.09
N ARG A 82 9.29 0.33 18.00
CA ARG A 82 8.46 0.12 19.20
C ARG A 82 8.33 1.37 20.06
N SER A 83 9.41 2.15 20.19
CA SER A 83 9.41 3.41 20.94
C SER A 83 8.57 4.50 20.28
N GLU A 84 8.60 4.59 18.94
CA GLU A 84 7.73 5.51 18.20
C GLU A 84 6.27 5.11 18.31
N LEU A 85 5.95 3.81 18.21
CA LEU A 85 4.58 3.32 18.40
C LEU A 85 4.09 3.64 19.83
N LYS A 86 4.93 3.42 20.85
CA LYS A 86 4.59 3.76 22.24
C LYS A 86 4.30 5.26 22.38
N ARG A 87 5.17 6.13 21.88
CA ARG A 87 4.96 7.58 21.88
C ARG A 87 3.66 7.97 21.17
N MET A 88 3.36 7.35 20.04
CA MET A 88 2.11 7.55 19.31
C MET A 88 0.90 7.17 20.16
N MET A 89 0.96 6.08 20.93
CA MET A 89 -0.14 5.67 21.83
C MET A 89 -0.34 6.65 22.98
N GLU A 90 0.73 7.21 23.53
CA GLU A 90 0.73 8.09 24.71
C GLU A 90 0.44 9.56 24.39
N THR A 91 0.41 9.94 23.12
CA THR A 91 0.23 11.34 22.70
C THR A 91 -1.04 11.50 21.86
N PRO A 92 -2.20 11.75 22.48
CA PRO A 92 -3.42 12.07 21.76
C PRO A 92 -3.28 13.41 21.03
N LEU A 93 -3.98 13.54 19.89
CA LEU A 93 -3.93 14.74 19.06
C LEU A 93 -5.23 15.53 19.18
N PRO A 94 -5.18 16.88 19.24
CA PRO A 94 -6.37 17.70 19.44
C PRO A 94 -7.29 17.75 18.22
N ASP A 95 -6.74 17.62 17.01
CA ASP A 95 -7.54 17.58 15.79
C ASP A 95 -8.24 16.22 15.64
N PRO A 96 -9.59 16.19 15.48
CA PRO A 96 -10.35 14.93 15.44
C PRO A 96 -9.99 14.04 14.26
N MET A 97 -9.65 14.59 13.09
CA MET A 97 -9.32 13.80 11.92
C MET A 97 -7.92 13.21 12.03
N MET A 98 -6.98 13.99 12.54
CA MET A 98 -5.63 13.54 12.84
C MET A 98 -5.61 12.50 13.97
N GLU A 99 -6.48 12.64 14.97
CA GLU A 99 -6.66 11.65 16.03
C GLU A 99 -7.27 10.34 15.51
N LEU A 100 -8.23 10.40 14.58
CA LEU A 100 -8.75 9.24 13.88
C LEU A 100 -7.63 8.55 13.08
N ALA A 101 -6.81 9.32 12.36
CA ALA A 101 -5.65 8.80 11.63
C ALA A 101 -4.67 8.09 12.59
N ARG A 102 -4.37 8.69 13.74
CA ARG A 102 -3.50 8.13 14.78
C ARG A 102 -4.04 6.80 15.32
N ARG A 103 -5.29 6.78 15.73
CA ARG A 103 -5.93 5.57 16.29
C ARG A 103 -5.98 4.43 15.28
N THR A 104 -6.37 4.72 14.05
CA THR A 104 -6.44 3.70 13.00
C THR A 104 -5.05 3.25 12.51
N PHE A 105 -4.04 4.12 12.58
CA PHE A 105 -2.65 3.74 12.33
C PHE A 105 -2.14 2.76 13.41
N ILE A 106 -2.38 3.05 14.70
CA ILE A 106 -2.05 2.15 15.82
C ILE A 106 -2.77 0.82 15.63
N PHE A 107 -4.08 0.86 15.34
CA PHE A 107 -4.89 -0.33 15.10
C PHE A 107 -4.33 -1.19 13.97
N SER A 108 -3.96 -0.59 12.83
CA SER A 108 -3.33 -1.31 11.71
C SER A 108 -1.93 -1.83 12.05
N SER A 109 -1.19 -1.15 12.93
CA SER A 109 0.12 -1.61 13.42
C SER A 109 0.00 -2.82 14.36
N LEU A 110 -1.17 -3.05 14.97
CA LEU A 110 -1.45 -4.17 15.88
C LEU A 110 -2.23 -5.32 15.21
N THR A 111 -2.83 -5.09 14.03
CA THR A 111 -3.65 -6.07 13.33
C THR A 111 -3.10 -6.49 11.97
N GLY A 112 -2.18 -5.71 11.40
CA GLY A 112 -1.68 -5.91 10.05
C GLY A 112 -2.70 -5.62 8.94
N LEU A 113 -3.86 -5.03 9.25
CA LEU A 113 -4.85 -4.66 8.25
C LEU A 113 -4.34 -3.52 7.36
N ALA A 114 -4.61 -3.62 6.07
CA ALA A 114 -4.35 -2.54 5.12
C ALA A 114 -5.44 -1.46 5.24
N TYR A 115 -5.17 -0.25 4.73
CA TYR A 115 -6.15 0.84 4.71
C TYR A 115 -7.52 0.42 4.15
N ALA A 116 -7.52 -0.29 3.01
CA ALA A 116 -8.77 -0.72 2.38
C ALA A 116 -9.58 -1.67 3.30
N ASP A 117 -8.89 -2.61 3.96
CA ASP A 117 -9.51 -3.57 4.87
C ASP A 117 -9.99 -2.87 6.16
N THR A 118 -9.20 -1.92 6.68
CA THR A 118 -9.60 -1.13 7.88
C THR A 118 -10.80 -0.24 7.60
N ARG A 119 -10.85 0.38 6.40
CA ARG A 119 -11.98 1.21 5.98
C ARG A 119 -13.26 0.40 5.74
N ALA A 120 -13.12 -0.83 5.26
CA ALA A 120 -14.22 -1.75 5.00
C ALA A 120 -14.58 -2.62 6.23
N LEU A 121 -13.98 -2.37 7.40
CA LEU A 121 -14.28 -3.12 8.60
C LEU A 121 -15.65 -2.75 9.15
N HIS A 122 -16.54 -3.73 9.30
CA HIS A 122 -17.88 -3.60 9.88
C HIS A 122 -18.00 -4.42 11.17
N PRO A 123 -18.95 -4.12 12.06
CA PRO A 123 -19.19 -4.88 13.28
C PRO A 123 -19.32 -6.39 13.07
N ARG A 124 -19.99 -6.85 12.00
CA ARG A 124 -20.12 -8.27 11.64
C ARG A 124 -18.80 -9.02 11.43
N HIS A 125 -17.69 -8.30 11.22
CA HIS A 125 -16.37 -8.91 11.11
C HIS A 125 -15.69 -9.14 12.46
N ILE A 126 -16.28 -8.62 13.55
CA ILE A 126 -15.72 -8.72 14.91
C ILE A 126 -16.44 -9.84 15.62
N GLY A 127 -15.70 -10.81 16.13
CA GLY A 127 -16.22 -11.91 16.91
C GLY A 127 -15.50 -12.06 18.24
N THR A 128 -16.06 -12.97 19.06
CA THR A 128 -15.46 -13.37 20.33
C THR A 128 -15.40 -14.89 20.37
N THR A 129 -14.27 -15.46 20.79
CA THR A 129 -14.12 -16.91 20.97
C THR A 129 -14.85 -17.36 22.23
N SER A 130 -15.03 -18.69 22.40
CA SER A 130 -15.57 -19.29 23.63
C SER A 130 -14.78 -18.92 24.91
N GLU A 131 -13.49 -18.57 24.72
CA GLU A 131 -12.61 -18.13 25.82
C GLU A 131 -12.67 -16.62 26.10
N GLY A 132 -13.58 -15.89 25.44
CA GLY A 132 -13.72 -14.44 25.58
C GLY A 132 -12.70 -13.61 24.83
N ARG A 133 -11.87 -14.20 23.96
CA ARG A 133 -10.88 -13.46 23.15
C ARG A 133 -11.52 -12.89 21.90
N ARG A 134 -11.39 -11.59 21.72
CA ARG A 134 -11.90 -10.90 20.52
C ARG A 134 -11.00 -11.16 19.31
N TYR A 135 -11.60 -11.25 18.12
CA TYR A 135 -10.91 -11.42 16.84
C TYR A 135 -11.63 -10.67 15.74
N ILE A 136 -10.90 -10.45 14.61
CA ILE A 136 -11.46 -10.02 13.36
C ILE A 136 -11.39 -11.19 12.37
N ARG A 137 -12.50 -11.42 11.67
CA ARG A 137 -12.58 -12.33 10.54
C ARG A 137 -13.06 -11.55 9.32
N ILE A 138 -12.15 -11.32 8.39
CA ILE A 138 -12.41 -10.48 7.21
C ILE A 138 -11.80 -11.09 5.95
N ARG A 139 -12.50 -10.97 4.85
CA ARG A 139 -11.98 -11.30 3.52
C ARG A 139 -11.25 -10.08 2.96
N ARG A 140 -9.96 -10.25 2.65
CA ARG A 140 -9.09 -9.14 2.22
C ARG A 140 -9.48 -8.62 0.85
N ALA A 141 -9.69 -7.31 0.71
CA ALA A 141 -10.14 -6.67 -0.52
C ALA A 141 -9.20 -6.89 -1.73
N LYS A 142 -7.86 -7.01 -1.50
CA LYS A 142 -6.89 -7.17 -2.58
C LYS A 142 -6.72 -8.60 -3.08
N THR A 143 -6.83 -9.60 -2.21
CA THR A 143 -6.43 -10.98 -2.48
C THR A 143 -7.57 -11.96 -2.37
N ASP A 144 -8.73 -11.51 -1.92
CA ASP A 144 -9.92 -12.31 -1.61
C ASP A 144 -9.67 -13.47 -0.62
N VAL A 145 -8.56 -13.39 0.13
CA VAL A 145 -8.20 -14.38 1.14
C VAL A 145 -8.83 -14.01 2.48
N GLU A 146 -9.44 -14.99 3.13
CA GLU A 146 -9.96 -14.83 4.50
C GLU A 146 -8.80 -14.70 5.49
N ALA A 147 -8.89 -13.72 6.37
CA ALA A 147 -7.93 -13.48 7.44
C ALA A 147 -8.62 -13.58 8.80
N PHE A 148 -8.05 -14.36 9.71
CA PHE A 148 -8.44 -14.43 11.11
C PHE A 148 -7.34 -13.74 11.93
N ILE A 149 -7.72 -12.70 12.67
CA ILE A 149 -6.77 -11.82 13.37
C ILE A 149 -7.20 -11.73 14.83
N PRO A 150 -6.50 -12.42 15.76
CA PRO A 150 -6.71 -12.21 17.20
C PRO A 150 -6.41 -10.74 17.56
N LEU A 151 -7.29 -10.14 18.35
CA LEU A 151 -7.14 -8.74 18.73
C LEU A 151 -6.23 -8.57 19.94
N HIS A 152 -5.20 -7.75 19.77
CA HIS A 152 -4.43 -7.22 20.88
C HIS A 152 -5.36 -6.34 21.77
N PRO A 153 -5.23 -6.35 23.11
CA PRO A 153 -6.11 -5.56 24.01
C PRO A 153 -6.23 -4.09 23.61
N ILE A 154 -5.14 -3.43 23.23
CA ILE A 154 -5.16 -2.03 22.77
C ILE A 154 -5.98 -1.88 21.49
N ALA A 155 -5.88 -2.82 20.54
CA ALA A 155 -6.70 -2.79 19.32
C ALA A 155 -8.20 -2.94 19.66
N GLY A 156 -8.53 -3.77 20.65
CA GLY A 156 -9.87 -3.90 21.20
C GLY A 156 -10.39 -2.59 21.80
N GLN A 157 -9.58 -1.93 22.62
CA GLN A 157 -9.91 -0.62 23.20
C GLN A 157 -10.15 0.45 22.14
N ILE A 158 -9.35 0.45 21.06
CA ILE A 158 -9.57 1.38 19.96
C ILE A 158 -10.90 1.10 19.26
N LEU A 159 -11.25 -0.18 19.00
CA LEU A 159 -12.55 -0.54 18.43
C LEU A 159 -13.72 -0.01 19.26
N ASP A 160 -13.64 -0.11 20.58
CA ASP A 160 -14.72 0.29 21.50
C ASP A 160 -15.00 1.81 21.50
N LEU A 161 -14.12 2.61 20.90
CA LEU A 161 -14.32 4.05 20.71
C LEU A 161 -15.16 4.37 19.46
N TYR A 162 -15.48 3.36 18.64
CA TYR A 162 -16.14 3.56 17.35
C TYR A 162 -17.38 2.67 17.21
N ASN A 163 -17.91 2.59 15.97
CA ASN A 163 -19.11 1.79 15.71
C ASN A 163 -18.81 0.28 15.81
N THR A 164 -19.40 -0.39 16.81
CA THR A 164 -19.27 -1.85 17.00
C THR A 164 -20.61 -2.59 16.93
N THR A 165 -21.72 -1.91 16.64
CA THR A 165 -23.08 -2.46 16.71
C THR A 165 -23.93 -2.30 15.47
N ASP A 166 -23.70 -1.24 14.68
CA ASP A 166 -24.47 -0.90 13.47
C ASP A 166 -23.75 -1.42 12.23
N ASP A 167 -24.22 -2.54 11.67
CA ASP A 167 -23.62 -3.18 10.49
C ASP A 167 -23.83 -2.42 9.18
N ASP A 168 -24.72 -1.43 9.14
CA ASP A 168 -24.92 -0.59 7.95
C ASP A 168 -23.79 0.42 7.76
N ARG A 169 -22.99 0.64 8.80
CA ARG A 169 -21.85 1.56 8.79
C ARG A 169 -20.54 0.87 9.14
N PRO A 170 -19.42 1.30 8.55
CA PRO A 170 -18.11 0.78 8.93
C PRO A 170 -17.78 1.15 10.38
N VAL A 171 -16.88 0.36 10.99
CA VAL A 171 -16.38 0.62 12.35
C VAL A 171 -15.69 1.99 12.41
N PHE A 172 -14.78 2.27 11.49
CA PHE A 172 -14.05 3.53 11.44
C PHE A 172 -14.58 4.44 10.33
N PRO A 173 -14.92 5.71 10.62
CA PRO A 173 -15.36 6.68 9.62
C PRO A 173 -14.16 7.22 8.82
N LEU A 174 -13.36 6.33 8.23
CA LEU A 174 -12.17 6.71 7.49
C LEU A 174 -12.53 7.45 6.19
N PRO A 175 -11.92 8.62 5.93
CA PRO A 175 -12.10 9.36 4.69
C PRO A 175 -11.47 8.61 3.51
N VAL A 176 -11.60 9.17 2.31
CA VAL A 176 -10.87 8.67 1.13
C VAL A 176 -9.35 8.76 1.34
N ARG A 177 -8.62 7.92 0.62
CA ARG A 177 -7.18 7.71 0.81
C ARG A 177 -6.35 8.99 0.77
N ASP A 178 -6.68 9.90 -0.15
CA ASP A 178 -5.90 11.13 -0.35
C ASP A 178 -6.08 12.09 0.83
N VAL A 179 -7.29 12.20 1.38
CA VAL A 179 -7.54 12.98 2.60
C VAL A 179 -6.79 12.37 3.79
N LEU A 180 -6.91 11.06 4.00
CA LEU A 180 -6.21 10.39 5.10
C LEU A 180 -4.68 10.51 4.98
N TRP A 181 -4.16 10.61 3.75
CA TRP A 181 -2.71 10.77 3.54
C TRP A 181 -2.17 12.05 4.19
N TYR A 182 -2.88 13.16 4.04
CA TYR A 182 -2.50 14.43 4.68
C TYR A 182 -2.51 14.34 6.20
N GLU A 183 -3.53 13.68 6.75
CA GLU A 183 -3.67 13.52 8.20
C GLU A 183 -2.57 12.63 8.80
N VAL A 184 -2.23 11.53 8.14
CA VAL A 184 -1.14 10.64 8.55
C VAL A 184 0.21 11.35 8.46
N HIS A 185 0.41 12.18 7.43
CA HIS A 185 1.63 12.96 7.29
C HIS A 185 1.72 14.06 8.38
N GLY A 186 0.65 14.81 8.58
CA GLY A 186 0.55 15.83 9.64
C GLY A 186 0.75 15.26 11.03
N MET A 187 0.14 14.11 11.31
CA MET A 187 0.37 13.35 12.55
C MET A 187 1.86 13.02 12.75
N GLY A 188 2.55 12.57 11.71
CA GLY A 188 3.97 12.26 11.78
C GLY A 188 4.81 13.48 12.18
N VAL A 189 4.51 14.64 11.60
CA VAL A 189 5.15 15.91 11.93
C VAL A 189 4.83 16.32 13.38
N ALA A 190 3.56 16.30 13.78
CA ALA A 190 3.12 16.68 15.12
C ALA A 190 3.77 15.80 16.22
N LEU A 191 3.99 14.52 15.93
CA LEU A 191 4.64 13.58 16.84
C LEU A 191 6.18 13.55 16.73
N GLY A 192 6.80 14.39 15.89
CA GLY A 192 8.23 14.44 15.69
C GLY A 192 8.82 13.12 15.19
N MET A 193 8.14 12.45 14.27
CA MET A 193 8.65 11.21 13.68
C MET A 193 9.80 11.50 12.72
N LYS A 194 10.79 10.61 12.69
CA LYS A 194 11.98 10.76 11.83
C LYS A 194 11.65 10.58 10.34
N GLU A 195 10.72 9.69 10.05
CA GLU A 195 10.30 9.34 8.69
C GLU A 195 8.94 9.95 8.36
N ASN A 196 8.77 10.37 7.12
CA ASN A 196 7.45 10.76 6.62
C ASN A 196 6.50 9.56 6.68
N LEU A 197 5.49 9.63 7.54
CA LEU A 197 4.55 8.54 7.73
C LEU A 197 3.67 8.36 6.50
N SER A 198 3.41 7.11 6.18
CA SER A 198 2.35 6.70 5.27
C SER A 198 1.53 5.61 5.94
N TYR A 199 0.23 5.52 5.65
CA TYR A 199 -0.63 4.52 6.30
C TYR A 199 -0.12 3.07 6.10
N HIS A 200 0.55 2.81 4.97
CA HIS A 200 1.12 1.49 4.68
C HIS A 200 2.24 1.07 5.66
N MET A 201 2.93 2.05 6.27
CA MET A 201 3.95 1.78 7.29
C MET A 201 3.37 1.10 8.53
N ALA A 202 2.09 1.34 8.88
CA ALA A 202 1.43 0.64 9.97
C ALA A 202 1.48 -0.89 9.76
N ARG A 203 1.15 -1.35 8.56
CA ARG A 203 1.21 -2.78 8.23
C ARG A 203 2.64 -3.34 8.21
N HIS A 204 3.61 -2.56 7.74
CA HIS A 204 5.03 -2.96 7.83
C HIS A 204 5.49 -3.05 9.29
N SER A 205 5.04 -2.12 10.13
CA SER A 205 5.33 -2.12 11.56
C SER A 205 4.75 -3.36 12.26
N PHE A 206 3.55 -3.80 11.90
CA PHE A 206 2.99 -5.07 12.38
C PHE A 206 3.94 -6.24 12.11
N GLY A 207 4.40 -6.41 10.86
CA GLY A 207 5.33 -7.48 10.49
C GLY A 207 6.65 -7.42 11.28
N THR A 208 7.22 -6.21 11.45
CA THR A 208 8.45 -6.05 12.23
C THR A 208 8.24 -6.32 13.71
N LEU A 209 7.13 -5.85 14.29
CA LEU A 209 6.80 -6.05 15.71
C LEU A 209 6.55 -7.53 16.04
N THR A 210 5.86 -8.26 15.18
CA THR A 210 5.62 -9.71 15.36
C THR A 210 6.90 -10.51 15.27
N LEU A 211 7.75 -10.23 14.25
CA LEU A 211 9.04 -10.89 14.12
C LEU A 211 9.97 -10.63 15.31
N THR A 212 10.02 -9.38 15.82
CA THR A 212 10.84 -9.06 17.01
C THR A 212 10.28 -9.64 18.30
N ALA A 213 8.99 -9.98 18.33
CA ALA A 213 8.37 -10.71 19.44
C ALA A 213 8.53 -12.24 19.33
N GLY A 214 9.26 -12.74 18.32
CA GLY A 214 9.48 -14.17 18.11
C GLY A 214 8.26 -14.91 17.56
N ILE A 215 7.29 -14.20 16.99
CA ILE A 215 6.12 -14.79 16.31
C ILE A 215 6.48 -14.92 14.83
N PRO A 216 6.55 -16.14 14.26
CA PRO A 216 6.92 -16.38 12.87
C PRO A 216 5.89 -15.86 11.87
#